data_ebab36d32e36dd280ec10d4b36422258
#
_entry.id   ebab36d32e36dd280ec10d4b36422258
#
_cell.length_a   1.000
_cell.length_b   1.000
_cell.length_c   1.000
_cell.angle_alpha   90.00
_cell.angle_beta   90.00
_cell.angle_gamma   90.00
#
_symmetry.space_group_name_H-M   'P 1'
#
loop_
_entity.id
_entity.type
_entity.pdbx_description
1 polymer ?
#
loop_
_entity_poly.entity_id
_entity_poly.type
_entity_poly.pdbx_seq_one_letter_code
_entity_poly.pdbx_strand_id
1 'polypeptide(L)'
;MKVYQNITELIGRTPLVEVSRYAREHDLTAKILVKLESFNPAGSVKDRIAKSMLDDAEQAGKINAETVIIEPTSGNTGIGLASIAAARGYRIILTMPETMSVERRNLLKAYGAELVLTEGAKGMKGAIAKAEELSKEIPNSFIPGQFVNPSNPKIHRETTGPEIWEDTEGKVDIFVAGVGTGGTVTGTGEFLKSKNPDVKVVAVEPTDSPVLSKGTTGPHKIQGIGAGFVPDVLNTKVYDEVVTVSNEEAFETGRVIARTEGVLVGISSGAALFAATELAKRPENAGKTIVVVLPDTGERYLSTPMFAE
;
A
#
# COMPACT_ATOMS: atom_id res chain seq x y z
N MET A 1 -17.50 -23.36 13.88
CA MET A 1 -17.94 -22.32 12.91
C MET A 1 -17.51 -20.97 13.46
N LYS A 2 -16.78 -20.18 12.68
CA LYS A 2 -16.28 -18.87 13.15
C LYS A 2 -17.16 -17.77 12.55
N VAL A 3 -17.87 -17.04 13.39
CA VAL A 3 -18.66 -15.87 13.01
C VAL A 3 -17.89 -14.63 13.44
N TYR A 4 -17.62 -13.71 12.51
CA TYR A 4 -16.96 -12.45 12.81
C TYR A 4 -17.99 -11.41 13.25
N GLN A 5 -17.60 -10.55 14.18
CA GLN A 5 -18.50 -9.53 14.73
C GLN A 5 -18.66 -8.32 13.81
N ASN A 6 -17.61 -8.00 13.08
CA ASN A 6 -17.62 -6.91 12.09
C ASN A 6 -16.54 -7.14 11.02
N ILE A 7 -16.61 -6.35 9.97
CA ILE A 7 -15.72 -6.48 8.80
C ILE A 7 -14.25 -6.24 9.11
N THR A 8 -13.93 -5.46 10.15
CA THR A 8 -12.53 -5.11 10.48
C THR A 8 -11.73 -6.29 11.03
N GLU A 9 -12.40 -7.34 11.51
CA GLU A 9 -11.77 -8.58 11.95
C GLU A 9 -11.21 -9.43 10.81
N LEU A 10 -11.62 -9.14 9.57
CA LEU A 10 -11.15 -9.81 8.36
C LEU A 10 -9.89 -9.19 7.76
N ILE A 11 -9.45 -8.05 8.29
CA ILE A 11 -8.24 -7.37 7.82
C ILE A 11 -7.00 -8.20 8.16
N GLY A 12 -6.12 -8.33 7.18
CA GLY A 12 -4.89 -9.13 7.30
C GLY A 12 -5.11 -10.61 6.94
N ARG A 13 -4.14 -11.44 7.28
CA ARG A 13 -4.09 -12.87 6.93
C ARG A 13 -4.32 -13.12 5.44
N THR A 14 -3.73 -12.26 4.63
CA THR A 14 -3.81 -12.34 3.18
C THR A 14 -2.97 -13.50 2.65
N PRO A 15 -3.38 -14.14 1.54
CA PRO A 15 -2.66 -15.30 1.01
C PRO A 15 -1.36 -14.94 0.32
N LEU A 16 -0.41 -15.89 0.34
CA LEU A 16 0.70 -15.98 -0.60
C LEU A 16 0.34 -16.93 -1.75
N VAL A 17 0.66 -16.54 -2.97
CA VAL A 17 0.47 -17.35 -4.17
C VAL A 17 1.78 -17.46 -4.93
N GLU A 18 2.18 -18.67 -5.31
CA GLU A 18 3.30 -18.88 -6.20
C GLU A 18 2.88 -18.64 -7.66
N VAL A 19 3.59 -17.77 -8.36
CA VAL A 19 3.31 -17.42 -9.76
C VAL A 19 4.14 -18.29 -10.72
N SER A 20 3.86 -19.59 -10.71
CA SER A 20 4.68 -20.59 -11.40
C SER A 20 4.61 -20.51 -12.92
N ARG A 21 3.43 -20.20 -13.48
CA ARG A 21 3.28 -20.03 -14.92
C ARG A 21 4.00 -18.79 -15.41
N TYR A 22 3.82 -17.69 -14.68
CA TYR A 22 4.54 -16.44 -14.95
C TYR A 22 6.05 -16.65 -14.90
N ALA A 23 6.55 -17.37 -13.88
CA ALA A 23 7.97 -17.66 -13.74
C ALA A 23 8.52 -18.47 -14.91
N ARG A 24 7.78 -19.50 -15.38
CA ARG A 24 8.19 -20.28 -16.56
C ARG A 24 8.20 -19.47 -17.84
N GLU A 25 7.20 -18.62 -18.08
CA GLU A 25 7.12 -17.78 -19.28
C GLU A 25 8.22 -16.71 -19.33
N HIS A 26 8.85 -16.41 -18.19
CA HIS A 26 9.96 -15.46 -18.07
C HIS A 26 11.32 -16.14 -17.81
N ASP A 27 11.40 -17.48 -17.91
CA ASP A 27 12.63 -18.26 -17.68
C ASP A 27 13.29 -17.97 -16.32
N LEU A 28 12.47 -17.73 -15.26
CA LEU A 28 12.98 -17.39 -13.95
C LEU A 28 13.50 -18.63 -13.21
N THR A 29 14.65 -18.49 -12.57
CA THR A 29 15.27 -19.54 -11.75
C THR A 29 15.02 -19.37 -10.25
N ALA A 30 14.55 -18.21 -9.82
CA ALA A 30 14.08 -17.95 -8.47
C ALA A 30 12.56 -18.17 -8.38
N LYS A 31 12.09 -18.51 -7.18
CA LYS A 31 10.66 -18.62 -6.86
C LYS A 31 10.11 -17.24 -6.52
N ILE A 32 8.98 -16.85 -7.11
CA ILE A 32 8.25 -15.63 -6.74
C ILE A 32 6.94 -16.01 -6.06
N LEU A 33 6.75 -15.49 -4.85
CA LEU A 33 5.52 -15.57 -4.08
C LEU A 33 4.91 -14.17 -3.99
N VAL A 34 3.66 -14.03 -4.39
CA VAL A 34 2.93 -12.75 -4.33
C VAL A 34 2.00 -12.70 -3.13
N LYS A 35 2.12 -11.67 -2.32
CA LYS A 35 1.24 -11.40 -1.18
C LYS A 35 0.05 -10.57 -1.66
N LEU A 36 -1.13 -11.19 -1.72
CA LEU A 36 -2.32 -10.60 -2.32
C LEU A 36 -3.10 -9.74 -1.32
N GLU A 37 -2.74 -8.47 -1.22
CA GLU A 37 -3.38 -7.53 -0.29
C GLU A 37 -4.77 -7.07 -0.73
N SER A 38 -5.17 -7.36 -1.95
CA SER A 38 -6.56 -7.21 -2.43
C SER A 38 -7.57 -8.10 -1.69
N PHE A 39 -7.11 -9.12 -0.96
CA PHE A 39 -7.95 -9.96 -0.11
C PHE A 39 -8.36 -9.29 1.20
N ASN A 40 -7.81 -8.14 1.55
CA ASN A 40 -8.38 -7.33 2.62
C ASN A 40 -9.80 -6.86 2.26
N PRO A 41 -10.70 -6.66 3.24
CA PRO A 41 -12.13 -6.40 2.99
C PRO A 41 -12.42 -5.16 2.13
N ALA A 42 -11.65 -4.10 2.28
CA ALA A 42 -11.75 -2.90 1.44
C ALA A 42 -10.80 -2.93 0.23
N GLY A 43 -10.12 -4.06 0.01
CA GLY A 43 -9.41 -4.40 -1.22
C GLY A 43 -7.99 -3.90 -1.34
N SER A 44 -7.33 -3.49 -0.26
CA SER A 44 -5.92 -3.09 -0.33
C SER A 44 -5.13 -3.29 0.96
N VAL A 45 -3.81 -3.20 0.84
CA VAL A 45 -2.86 -3.19 1.97
C VAL A 45 -3.15 -2.09 2.99
N LYS A 46 -3.78 -1.00 2.57
CA LYS A 46 -4.06 0.16 3.41
C LYS A 46 -5.15 -0.08 4.46
N ASP A 47 -5.96 -1.12 4.32
CA ASP A 47 -6.88 -1.56 5.36
C ASP A 47 -6.15 -1.80 6.67
N ARG A 48 -4.94 -2.37 6.61
CA ARG A 48 -4.11 -2.65 7.78
C ARG A 48 -3.76 -1.39 8.55
N ILE A 49 -3.21 -0.38 7.87
CA ILE A 49 -2.80 0.87 8.52
C ILE A 49 -4.01 1.68 8.98
N ALA A 50 -5.09 1.69 8.21
CA ALA A 50 -6.32 2.36 8.60
C ALA A 50 -6.85 1.82 9.93
N LYS A 51 -6.91 0.49 10.09
CA LYS A 51 -7.27 -0.16 11.34
C LYS A 51 -6.31 0.19 12.46
N SER A 52 -5.01 0.05 12.24
CA SER A 52 -3.98 0.27 13.25
C SER A 52 -3.96 1.70 13.78
N MET A 53 -4.06 2.69 12.90
CA MET A 53 -4.08 4.10 13.31
C MET A 53 -5.30 4.44 14.16
N LEU A 54 -6.47 3.88 13.85
CA LEU A 54 -7.68 4.10 14.64
C LEU A 54 -7.67 3.29 15.93
N ASP A 55 -7.23 2.03 15.92
CA ASP A 55 -7.10 1.20 17.12
C ASP A 55 -6.18 1.86 18.17
N ASP A 56 -5.01 2.31 17.74
CA ASP A 56 -4.05 2.96 18.63
C ASP A 56 -4.59 4.30 19.16
N ALA A 57 -5.33 5.05 18.36
CA ALA A 57 -5.96 6.30 18.77
C ALA A 57 -7.08 6.05 19.80
N GLU A 58 -7.89 5.00 19.59
CA GLU A 58 -8.92 4.58 20.56
C GLU A 58 -8.29 4.15 21.89
N GLN A 59 -7.28 3.29 21.85
CA GLN A 59 -6.58 2.81 23.03
C GLN A 59 -5.89 3.94 23.81
N ALA A 60 -5.36 4.94 23.11
CA ALA A 60 -4.72 6.10 23.73
C ALA A 60 -5.73 7.16 24.22
N GLY A 61 -7.03 6.94 24.02
CA GLY A 61 -8.07 7.90 24.38
C GLY A 61 -8.06 9.19 23.55
N LYS A 62 -7.42 9.17 22.39
CA LYS A 62 -7.36 10.33 21.48
C LYS A 62 -8.63 10.54 20.69
N ILE A 63 -9.42 9.50 20.51
CA ILE A 63 -10.70 9.52 19.80
C ILE A 63 -11.79 8.85 20.61
N ASN A 64 -13.02 9.28 20.39
CA ASN A 64 -14.24 8.74 20.99
C ASN A 64 -15.34 8.63 19.92
N ALA A 65 -16.50 8.13 20.26
CA ALA A 65 -17.61 7.90 19.32
C ALA A 65 -18.07 9.14 18.54
N GLU A 66 -17.81 10.33 19.06
CA GLU A 66 -18.20 11.61 18.43
C GLU A 66 -17.05 12.27 17.65
N THR A 67 -15.87 11.65 17.66
CA THR A 67 -14.69 12.21 16.95
C THR A 67 -14.92 12.14 15.44
N VAL A 68 -14.59 13.24 14.76
CA VAL A 68 -14.58 13.31 13.30
C VAL A 68 -13.19 12.95 12.80
N ILE A 69 -13.11 11.89 12.02
CA ILE A 69 -11.85 11.49 11.36
C ILE A 69 -11.66 12.36 10.12
N ILE A 70 -10.49 12.96 9.97
CA ILE A 70 -10.17 13.79 8.81
C ILE A 70 -8.84 13.30 8.22
N GLU A 71 -8.79 12.99 6.93
CA GLU A 71 -7.54 12.59 6.27
C GLU A 71 -7.42 13.20 4.88
N PRO A 72 -6.27 13.81 4.54
CA PRO A 72 -6.00 14.27 3.18
C PRO A 72 -5.53 13.08 2.33
N THR A 73 -6.46 12.43 1.66
CA THR A 73 -6.16 11.26 0.82
C THR A 73 -7.27 11.00 -0.18
N SER A 74 -6.88 10.58 -1.36
CA SER A 74 -7.76 10.11 -2.43
C SER A 74 -7.51 8.65 -2.79
N GLY A 75 -6.54 8.03 -2.11
CA GLY A 75 -6.08 6.68 -2.40
C GLY A 75 -6.70 5.61 -1.52
N ASN A 76 -6.01 4.48 -1.50
CA ASN A 76 -6.44 3.29 -0.76
C ASN A 76 -6.54 3.52 0.76
N THR A 77 -5.75 4.43 1.32
CA THR A 77 -5.88 4.80 2.74
C THR A 77 -7.24 5.41 3.04
N GLY A 78 -7.73 6.30 2.17
CA GLY A 78 -9.07 6.86 2.30
C GLY A 78 -10.17 5.80 2.23
N ILE A 79 -10.03 4.83 1.34
CA ILE A 79 -10.98 3.72 1.20
C ILE A 79 -10.95 2.84 2.47
N GLY A 80 -9.77 2.48 2.96
CA GLY A 80 -9.64 1.72 4.21
C GLY A 80 -10.22 2.45 5.43
N LEU A 81 -9.91 3.73 5.59
CA LEU A 81 -10.46 4.56 6.67
C LEU A 81 -11.98 4.70 6.55
N ALA A 82 -12.51 4.93 5.36
CA ALA A 82 -13.95 5.06 5.15
C ALA A 82 -14.70 3.75 5.49
N SER A 83 -14.16 2.60 5.08
CA SER A 83 -14.72 1.29 5.43
C SER A 83 -14.76 1.05 6.94
N ILE A 84 -13.69 1.35 7.64
CA ILE A 84 -13.60 1.15 9.09
C ILE A 84 -14.47 2.17 9.83
N ALA A 85 -14.49 3.43 9.38
CA ALA A 85 -15.37 4.47 9.94
C ALA A 85 -16.84 4.06 9.82
N ALA A 86 -17.26 3.54 8.67
CA ALA A 86 -18.60 3.01 8.49
C ALA A 86 -18.91 1.85 9.46
N ALA A 87 -17.98 0.90 9.60
CA ALA A 87 -18.16 -0.25 10.49
C ALA A 87 -18.21 0.11 11.98
N ARG A 88 -17.53 1.21 12.38
CA ARG A 88 -17.45 1.67 13.79
C ARG A 88 -18.35 2.86 14.12
N GLY A 89 -19.03 3.42 13.12
CA GLY A 89 -19.93 4.56 13.30
C GLY A 89 -19.23 5.92 13.43
N TYR A 90 -17.99 6.05 12.97
CA TYR A 90 -17.30 7.34 12.92
C TYR A 90 -17.78 8.19 11.75
N ARG A 91 -17.94 9.49 11.99
CA ARG A 91 -17.99 10.48 10.92
C ARG A 91 -16.59 10.63 10.31
N ILE A 92 -16.48 10.63 8.99
CA ILE A 92 -15.20 10.79 8.29
C ILE A 92 -15.31 11.82 7.17
N ILE A 93 -14.32 12.70 7.13
CA ILE A 93 -14.14 13.71 6.08
C ILE A 93 -12.82 13.44 5.37
N LEU A 94 -12.86 13.28 4.05
CA LEU A 94 -11.67 13.10 3.22
C LEU A 94 -11.48 14.32 2.34
N THR A 95 -10.30 14.92 2.41
CA THR A 95 -9.94 16.05 1.55
C THR A 95 -9.09 15.58 0.38
N MET A 96 -9.39 16.05 -0.81
CA MET A 96 -8.70 15.63 -2.02
C MET A 96 -8.85 16.65 -3.14
N PRO A 97 -7.90 16.71 -4.10
CA PRO A 97 -8.04 17.56 -5.28
C PRO A 97 -9.27 17.16 -6.12
N GLU A 98 -9.95 18.14 -6.69
CA GLU A 98 -11.12 17.93 -7.59
C GLU A 98 -10.77 17.12 -8.85
N THR A 99 -9.49 16.98 -9.18
CA THR A 99 -8.98 16.20 -10.31
C THR A 99 -9.07 14.67 -10.09
N MET A 100 -9.43 14.23 -8.88
CA MET A 100 -9.61 12.80 -8.60
C MET A 100 -10.78 12.22 -9.39
N SER A 101 -10.61 10.97 -9.84
CA SER A 101 -11.62 10.29 -10.66
C SER A 101 -12.98 10.21 -9.99
N VAL A 102 -14.03 10.25 -10.80
CA VAL A 102 -15.43 10.16 -10.34
C VAL A 102 -15.68 8.82 -9.66
N GLU A 103 -15.08 7.74 -10.18
CA GLU A 103 -15.19 6.38 -9.63
C GLU A 103 -14.66 6.32 -8.20
N ARG A 104 -13.48 6.91 -7.93
CA ARG A 104 -12.95 6.99 -6.57
C ARG A 104 -13.83 7.78 -5.63
N ARG A 105 -14.30 8.94 -6.10
CA ARG A 105 -15.20 9.78 -5.29
C ARG A 105 -16.51 9.04 -4.96
N ASN A 106 -17.07 8.32 -5.93
CA ASN A 106 -18.27 7.53 -5.74
C ASN A 106 -18.06 6.37 -4.77
N LEU A 107 -16.92 5.68 -4.86
CA LEU A 107 -16.58 4.61 -3.93
C LEU A 107 -16.50 5.11 -2.48
N LEU A 108 -15.82 6.22 -2.25
CA LEU A 108 -15.71 6.81 -0.91
C LEU A 108 -17.07 7.27 -0.37
N LYS A 109 -17.90 7.90 -1.20
CA LYS A 109 -19.28 8.27 -0.85
C LYS A 109 -20.15 7.07 -0.54
N ALA A 110 -19.96 5.96 -1.24
CA ALA A 110 -20.70 4.72 -0.97
C ALA A 110 -20.43 4.15 0.43
N TYR A 111 -19.25 4.39 0.99
CA TYR A 111 -18.96 4.10 2.41
C TYR A 111 -19.51 5.16 3.37
N GLY A 112 -20.13 6.21 2.91
CA GLY A 112 -20.66 7.30 3.73
C GLY A 112 -19.65 8.39 4.09
N ALA A 113 -18.48 8.42 3.45
CA ALA A 113 -17.51 9.48 3.68
C ALA A 113 -17.95 10.82 3.09
N GLU A 114 -17.74 11.90 3.83
CA GLU A 114 -17.87 13.27 3.35
C GLU A 114 -16.62 13.65 2.58
N LEU A 115 -16.79 14.17 1.35
CA LEU A 115 -15.67 14.60 0.52
C LEU A 115 -15.60 16.11 0.46
N VAL A 116 -14.43 16.66 0.74
CA VAL A 116 -14.11 18.07 0.55
C VAL A 116 -13.10 18.17 -0.58
N LEU A 117 -13.57 18.66 -1.73
CA LEU A 117 -12.75 18.83 -2.92
C LEU A 117 -11.99 20.15 -2.82
N THR A 118 -10.70 20.10 -3.13
CA THR A 118 -9.83 21.27 -3.18
C THR A 118 -9.44 21.59 -4.62
N GLU A 119 -8.99 22.81 -4.84
CA GLU A 119 -8.54 23.30 -6.15
C GLU A 119 -7.47 22.39 -6.74
N GLY A 120 -7.71 21.89 -7.95
CA GLY A 120 -6.84 20.90 -8.62
C GLY A 120 -5.40 21.37 -8.78
N ALA A 121 -5.20 22.67 -9.07
CA ALA A 121 -3.88 23.28 -9.23
C ALA A 121 -3.01 23.20 -7.97
N LYS A 122 -3.61 23.12 -6.78
CA LYS A 122 -2.90 22.98 -5.51
C LYS A 122 -2.50 21.54 -5.16
N GLY A 123 -3.01 20.56 -5.89
CA GLY A 123 -2.71 19.15 -5.68
C GLY A 123 -2.90 18.70 -4.23
N MET A 124 -2.08 17.74 -3.79
CA MET A 124 -2.14 17.22 -2.42
C MET A 124 -1.80 18.26 -1.35
N LYS A 125 -0.98 19.26 -1.64
CA LYS A 125 -0.70 20.35 -0.69
C LYS A 125 -1.98 21.11 -0.32
N GLY A 126 -2.86 21.36 -1.30
CA GLY A 126 -4.15 21.97 -1.04
C GLY A 126 -5.07 21.09 -0.18
N ALA A 127 -5.08 19.79 -0.42
CA ALA A 127 -5.84 18.84 0.37
C ALA A 127 -5.35 18.76 1.83
N ILE A 128 -4.04 18.75 2.04
CA ILE A 128 -3.42 18.76 3.38
C ILE A 128 -3.81 20.03 4.14
N ALA A 129 -3.63 21.21 3.50
CA ALA A 129 -3.98 22.47 4.12
C ALA A 129 -5.48 22.54 4.51
N LYS A 130 -6.36 21.98 3.66
CA LYS A 130 -7.79 21.94 3.95
C LYS A 130 -8.13 20.98 5.11
N ALA A 131 -7.45 19.84 5.20
CA ALA A 131 -7.62 18.93 6.33
C ALA A 131 -7.20 19.60 7.66
N GLU A 132 -6.10 20.34 7.66
CA GLU A 132 -5.63 21.09 8.84
C GLU A 132 -6.59 22.23 9.22
N GLU A 133 -7.15 22.93 8.24
CA GLU A 133 -8.18 23.96 8.45
C GLU A 133 -9.41 23.35 9.12
N LEU A 134 -9.96 22.28 8.55
CA LEU A 134 -11.13 21.59 9.10
C LEU A 134 -10.87 21.03 10.52
N SER A 135 -9.67 20.55 10.77
CA SER A 135 -9.30 20.07 12.11
C SER A 135 -9.30 21.18 13.17
N LYS A 136 -8.99 22.42 12.78
CA LYS A 136 -9.09 23.58 13.67
C LYS A 136 -10.54 24.03 13.87
N GLU A 137 -11.38 23.91 12.85
CA GLU A 137 -12.79 24.25 12.91
C GLU A 137 -13.63 23.23 13.68
N ILE A 138 -13.21 21.96 13.70
CA ILE A 138 -13.88 20.84 14.36
C ILE A 138 -12.99 20.39 15.53
N PRO A 139 -13.26 20.88 16.77
CA PRO A 139 -12.38 20.63 17.91
C PRO A 139 -12.23 19.14 18.26
N ASN A 140 -13.32 18.34 18.14
CA ASN A 140 -13.24 16.89 18.34
C ASN A 140 -12.99 16.19 17.00
N SER A 141 -11.80 16.42 16.42
CA SER A 141 -11.35 15.79 15.20
C SER A 141 -9.99 15.13 15.37
N PHE A 142 -9.69 14.19 14.50
CA PHE A 142 -8.44 13.45 14.49
C PHE A 142 -7.96 13.23 13.06
N ILE A 143 -6.70 13.59 12.81
CA ILE A 143 -6.01 13.31 11.54
C ILE A 143 -5.09 12.11 11.78
N PRO A 144 -5.38 10.93 11.20
CA PRO A 144 -4.51 9.75 11.33
C PRO A 144 -3.07 9.98 10.89
N GLY A 145 -2.85 10.64 9.76
CA GLY A 145 -1.51 11.05 9.33
C GLY A 145 -0.62 9.90 8.86
N GLN A 146 -0.98 9.24 7.77
CA GLN A 146 -0.33 8.02 7.30
C GLN A 146 1.19 8.13 7.08
N PHE A 147 1.71 9.32 6.77
CA PHE A 147 3.15 9.52 6.49
C PHE A 147 4.00 9.73 7.74
N VAL A 148 3.37 10.03 8.88
CA VAL A 148 4.05 10.39 10.14
C VAL A 148 3.62 9.51 11.32
N ASN A 149 2.55 8.75 11.20
CA ASN A 149 1.97 7.96 12.28
C ASN A 149 2.71 6.61 12.45
N PRO A 150 3.36 6.36 13.59
CA PRO A 150 4.11 5.13 13.82
C PRO A 150 3.25 3.86 13.84
N SER A 151 1.93 3.98 13.99
CA SER A 151 0.99 2.85 13.90
C SER A 151 1.01 2.22 12.50
N ASN A 152 1.44 2.96 11.47
CA ASN A 152 1.58 2.46 10.12
C ASN A 152 2.66 1.36 10.02
N PRO A 153 3.96 1.60 10.21
CA PRO A 153 4.94 0.52 10.16
C PRO A 153 4.73 -0.53 11.27
N LYS A 154 4.17 -0.14 12.41
CA LYS A 154 3.86 -1.06 13.51
C LYS A 154 2.99 -2.23 13.06
N ILE A 155 1.89 -1.99 12.35
CA ILE A 155 0.97 -3.06 11.94
C ILE A 155 1.62 -4.03 10.96
N HIS A 156 2.55 -3.57 10.13
CA HIS A 156 3.30 -4.43 9.22
C HIS A 156 4.33 -5.28 9.96
N ARG A 157 4.94 -4.74 11.00
CA ARG A 157 5.84 -5.49 11.89
C ARG A 157 5.09 -6.56 12.67
N GLU A 158 3.86 -6.29 13.07
CA GLU A 158 3.03 -7.17 13.90
C GLU A 158 2.20 -8.16 13.08
N THR A 159 1.92 -7.89 11.81
CA THR A 159 1.01 -8.75 11.00
C THR A 159 1.60 -9.18 9.66
N THR A 160 1.89 -8.26 8.77
CA THR A 160 2.39 -8.60 7.42
C THR A 160 3.69 -9.40 7.46
N GLY A 161 4.64 -8.96 8.26
CA GLY A 161 5.92 -9.66 8.46
C GLY A 161 5.75 -11.06 9.03
N PRO A 162 5.09 -11.25 10.17
CA PRO A 162 4.77 -12.56 10.73
C PRO A 162 4.03 -13.49 9.76
N GLU A 163 3.01 -12.99 9.04
CA GLU A 163 2.28 -13.77 8.05
C GLU A 163 3.21 -14.33 6.96
N ILE A 164 4.10 -13.48 6.41
CA ILE A 164 5.07 -13.92 5.41
C ILE A 164 6.02 -14.97 5.98
N TRP A 165 6.53 -14.76 7.19
CA TRP A 165 7.44 -15.68 7.83
C TRP A 165 6.82 -17.05 8.09
N GLU A 166 5.61 -17.08 8.61
CA GLU A 166 4.85 -18.30 8.90
C GLU A 166 4.48 -19.04 7.63
N ASP A 167 3.91 -18.34 6.63
CA ASP A 167 3.46 -18.95 5.38
C ASP A 167 4.61 -19.49 4.52
N THR A 168 5.82 -18.95 4.68
CA THR A 168 7.03 -19.46 4.01
C THR A 168 7.83 -20.45 4.86
N GLU A 169 7.38 -20.74 6.08
CA GLU A 169 8.17 -21.52 7.05
C GLU A 169 9.59 -20.95 7.26
N GLY A 170 9.69 -19.62 7.22
CA GLY A 170 10.95 -18.91 7.32
C GLY A 170 11.84 -18.95 6.06
N LYS A 171 11.34 -19.52 4.96
CA LYS A 171 12.11 -19.64 3.70
C LYS A 171 11.86 -18.44 2.78
N VAL A 172 12.21 -17.26 3.24
CA VAL A 172 12.19 -16.01 2.46
C VAL A 172 13.60 -15.45 2.40
N ASP A 173 14.12 -15.26 1.18
CA ASP A 173 15.45 -14.73 0.94
C ASP A 173 15.42 -13.24 0.59
N ILE A 174 14.41 -12.82 -0.17
CA ILE A 174 14.26 -11.44 -0.64
C ILE A 174 12.80 -11.00 -0.44
N PHE A 175 12.62 -9.84 0.18
CA PHE A 175 11.33 -9.19 0.33
C PHE A 175 11.28 -7.90 -0.50
N VAL A 176 10.24 -7.74 -1.31
CA VAL A 176 10.07 -6.62 -2.25
C VAL A 176 8.77 -5.89 -1.94
N ALA A 177 8.85 -4.58 -1.77
CA ALA A 177 7.66 -3.74 -1.60
C ALA A 177 7.85 -2.35 -2.22
N GLY A 178 6.80 -1.84 -2.87
CA GLY A 178 6.72 -0.46 -3.32
C GLY A 178 6.64 0.52 -2.14
N VAL A 179 7.22 1.69 -2.30
CA VAL A 179 7.28 2.73 -1.27
C VAL A 179 6.34 3.88 -1.59
N GLY A 180 5.18 3.89 -0.94
CA GLY A 180 4.29 5.05 -0.83
C GLY A 180 4.59 5.80 0.46
N THR A 181 4.02 5.35 1.58
CA THR A 181 4.39 5.85 2.93
C THR A 181 5.67 5.21 3.46
N GLY A 182 6.05 4.06 2.94
CA GLY A 182 7.17 3.27 3.43
C GLY A 182 6.84 2.37 4.62
N GLY A 183 5.60 2.34 5.08
CA GLY A 183 5.20 1.52 6.23
C GLY A 183 5.34 0.03 5.98
N THR A 184 4.95 -0.44 4.79
CA THR A 184 5.04 -1.86 4.42
C THR A 184 6.48 -2.35 4.42
N VAL A 185 7.37 -1.67 3.69
CA VAL A 185 8.79 -2.06 3.62
C VAL A 185 9.48 -1.93 4.96
N THR A 186 9.16 -0.91 5.75
CA THR A 186 9.73 -0.68 7.08
C THR A 186 9.32 -1.77 8.05
N GLY A 187 8.05 -1.91 8.34
CA GLY A 187 7.58 -2.83 9.38
C GLY A 187 7.83 -4.29 9.02
N THR A 188 7.54 -4.68 7.80
CA THR A 188 7.79 -6.04 7.30
C THR A 188 9.28 -6.34 7.25
N GLY A 189 10.08 -5.43 6.71
CA GLY A 189 11.53 -5.60 6.61
C GLY A 189 12.20 -5.70 7.97
N GLU A 190 11.84 -4.86 8.93
CA GLU A 190 12.35 -4.93 10.31
C GLU A 190 12.03 -6.27 10.97
N PHE A 191 10.79 -6.76 10.80
CA PHE A 191 10.41 -8.07 11.35
C PHE A 191 11.21 -9.21 10.70
N LEU A 192 11.26 -9.27 9.37
CA LEU A 192 11.97 -10.34 8.67
C LEU A 192 13.45 -10.37 9.01
N LYS A 193 14.11 -9.21 9.05
CA LYS A 193 15.52 -9.11 9.46
C LYS A 193 15.75 -9.45 10.93
N SER A 194 14.75 -9.25 11.79
CA SER A 194 14.83 -9.70 13.20
C SER A 194 14.83 -11.22 13.34
N LYS A 195 14.23 -11.93 12.38
CA LYS A 195 14.20 -13.39 12.31
C LYS A 195 15.42 -13.97 11.60
N ASN A 196 15.81 -13.34 10.50
CA ASN A 196 16.99 -13.72 9.72
C ASN A 196 17.64 -12.44 9.15
N PRO A 197 18.80 -12.02 9.68
CA PRO A 197 19.48 -10.81 9.20
C PRO A 197 19.92 -10.86 7.73
N ASP A 198 20.01 -12.05 7.15
CA ASP A 198 20.44 -12.25 5.75
C ASP A 198 19.29 -12.01 4.74
N VAL A 199 18.05 -11.83 5.20
CA VAL A 199 16.95 -11.46 4.32
C VAL A 199 17.24 -10.10 3.70
N LYS A 200 17.24 -10.05 2.36
CA LYS A 200 17.36 -8.80 1.62
C LYS A 200 16.01 -8.12 1.48
N VAL A 201 15.97 -6.85 1.79
CA VAL A 201 14.78 -5.99 1.64
C VAL A 201 15.01 -5.05 0.47
N VAL A 202 14.09 -5.05 -0.49
CA VAL A 202 14.18 -4.23 -1.68
C VAL A 202 12.98 -3.27 -1.74
N ALA A 203 13.29 -1.99 -1.79
CA ALA A 203 12.33 -0.92 -1.96
C ALA A 203 12.12 -0.64 -3.46
N VAL A 204 10.89 -0.37 -3.87
CA VAL A 204 10.55 -0.04 -5.25
C VAL A 204 10.01 1.39 -5.33
N GLU A 205 10.55 2.17 -6.24
CA GLU A 205 10.11 3.54 -6.52
C GLU A 205 9.99 3.81 -8.03
N PRO A 206 9.22 4.85 -8.45
CA PRO A 206 9.14 5.21 -9.86
C PRO A 206 10.46 5.74 -10.41
N THR A 207 10.83 5.36 -11.63
CA THR A 207 12.01 5.88 -12.34
C THR A 207 11.93 7.41 -12.52
N ASP A 208 10.72 7.94 -12.74
CA ASP A 208 10.51 9.37 -12.94
C ASP A 208 10.48 10.18 -11.64
N SER A 209 10.43 9.50 -10.48
CA SER A 209 10.45 10.13 -9.15
C SER A 209 11.35 9.35 -8.19
N PRO A 210 12.67 9.25 -8.47
CA PRO A 210 13.61 8.40 -7.75
C PRO A 210 14.13 9.09 -6.47
N VAL A 211 13.24 9.38 -5.55
CA VAL A 211 13.54 10.14 -4.31
C VAL A 211 14.50 9.37 -3.40
N LEU A 212 14.31 8.06 -3.27
CA LEU A 212 15.15 7.24 -2.37
C LEU A 212 16.54 7.00 -2.93
N SER A 213 16.65 6.75 -4.24
CA SER A 213 17.92 6.42 -4.87
C SER A 213 18.71 7.63 -5.37
N LYS A 214 18.02 8.71 -5.80
CA LYS A 214 18.66 9.88 -6.42
C LYS A 214 18.32 11.23 -5.77
N GLY A 215 17.41 11.26 -4.79
CA GLY A 215 16.99 12.50 -4.11
C GLY A 215 16.20 13.46 -5.00
N THR A 216 15.69 13.01 -6.14
CA THR A 216 14.93 13.83 -7.10
C THR A 216 13.49 13.37 -7.19
N THR A 217 12.58 14.29 -7.41
CA THR A 217 11.14 14.02 -7.57
C THR A 217 10.67 14.47 -8.95
N GLY A 218 9.64 13.80 -9.47
CA GLY A 218 9.02 14.13 -10.73
C GLY A 218 7.62 13.51 -10.86
N PRO A 219 6.84 13.92 -11.89
CA PRO A 219 5.54 13.35 -12.15
C PRO A 219 5.66 11.90 -12.67
N HIS A 220 4.79 11.03 -12.20
CA HIS A 220 4.70 9.65 -12.65
C HIS A 220 3.25 9.15 -12.60
N LYS A 221 2.98 7.97 -13.21
CA LYS A 221 1.65 7.37 -13.30
C LYS A 221 1.46 6.13 -12.41
N ILE A 222 2.45 5.78 -11.58
CA ILE A 222 2.36 4.61 -10.69
C ILE A 222 1.67 5.03 -9.40
N GLN A 223 0.33 5.05 -9.43
CA GLN A 223 -0.47 5.43 -8.27
C GLN A 223 -0.19 4.52 -7.06
N GLY A 224 -0.10 5.12 -5.88
CA GLY A 224 0.08 4.41 -4.60
C GLY A 224 1.52 4.36 -4.09
N ILE A 225 2.50 4.66 -4.93
CA ILE A 225 3.91 4.80 -4.55
C ILE A 225 4.48 6.12 -5.04
N GLY A 226 5.73 6.43 -4.66
CA GLY A 226 6.40 7.64 -5.15
C GLY A 226 5.76 8.93 -4.67
N ALA A 227 5.70 9.13 -3.35
CA ALA A 227 5.06 10.31 -2.74
C ALA A 227 5.77 11.65 -3.04
N GLY A 228 6.98 11.61 -3.61
CA GLY A 228 7.76 12.80 -3.95
C GLY A 228 8.62 13.34 -2.80
N PHE A 229 8.65 12.66 -1.68
CA PHE A 229 9.49 12.97 -0.51
C PHE A 229 9.79 11.68 0.27
N VAL A 230 10.74 11.75 1.20
CA VAL A 230 11.03 10.65 2.11
C VAL A 230 10.06 10.75 3.31
N PRO A 231 9.14 9.77 3.50
CA PRO A 231 8.20 9.82 4.62
C PRO A 231 8.86 9.61 5.97
N ASP A 232 8.32 10.25 7.02
CA ASP A 232 8.88 10.14 8.38
C ASP A 232 8.81 8.71 8.93
N VAL A 233 7.79 7.94 8.55
CA VAL A 233 7.63 6.54 8.98
C VAL A 233 8.53 5.56 8.25
N LEU A 234 9.21 5.99 7.18
CA LEU A 234 10.14 5.14 6.43
C LEU A 234 11.48 5.02 7.17
N ASN A 235 11.84 3.80 7.54
CA ASN A 235 13.18 3.48 7.99
C ASN A 235 14.11 3.28 6.76
N THR A 236 14.88 4.31 6.42
CA THR A 236 15.78 4.27 5.26
C THR A 236 16.97 3.32 5.41
N LYS A 237 17.13 2.70 6.57
CA LYS A 237 18.20 1.71 6.84
C LYS A 237 17.70 0.27 6.74
N VAL A 238 16.39 0.05 6.52
CA VAL A 238 15.82 -1.30 6.50
C VAL A 238 16.02 -1.99 5.17
N TYR A 239 16.01 -1.25 4.06
CA TYR A 239 16.21 -1.81 2.73
C TYR A 239 17.68 -1.81 2.32
N ASP A 240 18.05 -2.85 1.60
CA ASP A 240 19.42 -3.09 1.12
C ASP A 240 19.61 -2.56 -0.32
N GLU A 241 18.51 -2.44 -1.06
CA GLU A 241 18.52 -2.02 -2.46
C GLU A 241 17.25 -1.24 -2.78
N VAL A 242 17.35 -0.32 -3.74
CA VAL A 242 16.20 0.38 -4.36
C VAL A 242 16.17 0.04 -5.84
N VAL A 243 15.03 -0.46 -6.32
CA VAL A 243 14.77 -0.72 -7.73
C VAL A 243 13.82 0.34 -8.25
N THR A 244 14.21 1.01 -9.33
CA THR A 244 13.33 1.96 -10.02
C THR A 244 12.55 1.26 -11.13
N VAL A 245 11.28 1.66 -11.33
CA VAL A 245 10.37 1.07 -12.31
C VAL A 245 9.69 2.19 -13.10
N SER A 246 9.66 2.08 -14.43
CA SER A 246 8.94 3.02 -15.29
C SER A 246 7.44 2.75 -15.31
N ASN A 247 6.66 3.70 -15.81
CA ASN A 247 5.21 3.55 -15.96
C ASN A 247 4.87 2.35 -16.86
N GLU A 248 5.58 2.23 -17.98
CA GLU A 248 5.38 1.19 -19.00
C GLU A 248 5.67 -0.21 -18.46
N GLU A 249 6.76 -0.37 -17.72
CA GLU A 249 7.13 -1.63 -17.05
C GLU A 249 6.09 -2.05 -16.02
N ALA A 250 5.58 -1.11 -15.24
CA ALA A 250 4.51 -1.37 -14.27
C ALA A 250 3.21 -1.79 -14.98
N PHE A 251 2.80 -1.09 -16.03
CA PHE A 251 1.58 -1.39 -16.77
C PHE A 251 1.66 -2.75 -17.46
N GLU A 252 2.75 -3.02 -18.18
CA GLU A 252 2.91 -4.28 -18.90
C GLU A 252 2.94 -5.47 -17.96
N THR A 253 3.73 -5.40 -16.89
CA THR A 253 3.82 -6.47 -15.90
C THR A 253 2.47 -6.76 -15.25
N GLY A 254 1.71 -5.72 -14.93
CA GLY A 254 0.37 -5.88 -14.36
C GLY A 254 -0.63 -6.50 -15.35
N ARG A 255 -0.53 -6.20 -16.64
CA ARG A 255 -1.34 -6.86 -17.68
C ARG A 255 -0.94 -8.33 -17.86
N VAL A 256 0.35 -8.61 -17.85
CA VAL A 256 0.88 -9.97 -18.04
C VAL A 256 0.44 -10.89 -16.90
N ILE A 257 0.59 -10.48 -15.64
CA ILE A 257 0.21 -11.33 -14.49
C ILE A 257 -1.29 -11.66 -14.50
N ALA A 258 -2.14 -10.73 -14.92
CA ALA A 258 -3.57 -10.97 -15.05
C ALA A 258 -3.88 -12.07 -16.09
N ARG A 259 -3.16 -12.07 -17.20
CA ARG A 259 -3.36 -13.03 -18.31
C ARG A 259 -2.69 -14.38 -18.07
N THR A 260 -1.63 -14.42 -17.28
CA THR A 260 -0.87 -15.65 -17.02
C THR A 260 -1.31 -16.38 -15.77
N GLU A 261 -1.64 -15.67 -14.71
CA GLU A 261 -1.99 -16.27 -13.41
C GLU A 261 -3.44 -16.00 -12.98
N GLY A 262 -4.18 -15.19 -13.74
CA GLY A 262 -5.56 -14.81 -13.37
C GLY A 262 -5.61 -13.85 -12.17
N VAL A 263 -4.53 -13.15 -11.87
CA VAL A 263 -4.42 -12.20 -10.76
C VAL A 263 -4.51 -10.78 -11.31
N LEU A 264 -5.67 -10.16 -11.17
CA LEU A 264 -5.89 -8.79 -11.61
C LEU A 264 -5.38 -7.82 -10.57
N VAL A 265 -4.37 -7.03 -10.92
CA VAL A 265 -3.62 -6.19 -9.97
C VAL A 265 -3.62 -4.72 -10.38
N GLY A 266 -3.37 -3.84 -9.39
CA GLY A 266 -3.20 -2.42 -9.62
C GLY A 266 -1.80 -2.06 -10.15
N ILE A 267 -1.61 -0.79 -10.46
CA ILE A 267 -0.39 -0.28 -11.12
C ILE A 267 0.85 -0.50 -10.23
N SER A 268 0.77 -0.16 -8.95
CA SER A 268 1.89 -0.36 -8.03
C SER A 268 2.23 -1.83 -7.78
N SER A 269 1.25 -2.72 -7.93
CA SER A 269 1.48 -4.16 -7.90
C SER A 269 2.30 -4.62 -9.12
N GLY A 270 1.98 -4.10 -10.30
CA GLY A 270 2.77 -4.32 -11.51
C GLY A 270 4.22 -3.85 -11.35
N ALA A 271 4.42 -2.67 -10.76
CA ALA A 271 5.74 -2.14 -10.47
C ALA A 271 6.53 -3.04 -9.50
N ALA A 272 5.92 -3.46 -8.41
CA ALA A 272 6.56 -4.33 -7.42
C ALA A 272 6.92 -5.70 -8.02
N LEU A 273 6.01 -6.29 -8.81
CA LEU A 273 6.26 -7.56 -9.49
C LEU A 273 7.36 -7.44 -10.55
N PHE A 274 7.41 -6.33 -11.31
CA PHE A 274 8.51 -6.08 -12.23
C PHE A 274 9.86 -6.09 -11.51
N ALA A 275 9.99 -5.38 -10.41
CA ALA A 275 11.21 -5.36 -9.60
C ALA A 275 11.58 -6.78 -9.11
N ALA A 276 10.60 -7.55 -8.62
CA ALA A 276 10.82 -8.94 -8.21
C ALA A 276 11.28 -9.82 -9.37
N THR A 277 10.75 -9.60 -10.57
CA THR A 277 11.14 -10.32 -11.79
C THR A 277 12.58 -10.03 -12.17
N GLU A 278 13.00 -8.76 -12.15
CA GLU A 278 14.38 -8.38 -12.44
C GLU A 278 15.38 -8.97 -11.41
N LEU A 279 14.98 -9.01 -10.13
CA LEU A 279 15.77 -9.71 -9.10
C LEU A 279 15.85 -11.23 -9.37
N ALA A 280 14.75 -11.84 -9.79
CA ALA A 280 14.69 -13.28 -10.08
C ALA A 280 15.52 -13.71 -11.28
N LYS A 281 15.78 -12.81 -12.23
CA LYS A 281 16.64 -13.06 -13.39
C LYS A 281 18.13 -13.07 -13.04
N ARG A 282 18.53 -12.53 -11.89
CA ARG A 282 19.93 -12.44 -11.50
C ARG A 282 20.48 -13.82 -11.15
N PRO A 283 21.63 -14.23 -11.71
CA PRO A 283 22.22 -15.56 -11.46
C PRO A 283 22.44 -15.87 -9.97
N GLU A 284 22.84 -14.87 -9.18
CA GLU A 284 23.07 -14.99 -7.74
C GLU A 284 21.79 -15.27 -6.93
N ASN A 285 20.63 -15.08 -7.53
CA ASN A 285 19.34 -15.32 -6.92
C ASN A 285 18.69 -16.64 -7.36
N ALA A 286 19.37 -17.44 -8.17
CA ALA A 286 18.89 -18.75 -8.59
C ALA A 286 18.53 -19.62 -7.36
N GLY A 287 17.34 -20.23 -7.37
CA GLY A 287 16.84 -21.07 -6.30
C GLY A 287 16.35 -20.34 -5.05
N LYS A 288 16.47 -19.00 -4.99
CA LYS A 288 15.97 -18.21 -3.87
C LYS A 288 14.46 -18.00 -3.94
N THR A 289 13.88 -17.72 -2.78
CA THR A 289 12.48 -17.35 -2.62
C THR A 289 12.34 -15.83 -2.48
N ILE A 290 11.62 -15.21 -3.39
CA ILE A 290 11.32 -13.78 -3.42
C ILE A 290 9.86 -13.61 -3.07
N VAL A 291 9.57 -12.84 -2.03
CA VAL A 291 8.21 -12.45 -1.65
C VAL A 291 7.98 -11.00 -2.02
N VAL A 292 6.91 -10.73 -2.76
CA VAL A 292 6.54 -9.38 -3.20
C VAL A 292 5.11 -9.06 -2.80
N VAL A 293 4.90 -7.85 -2.25
CA VAL A 293 3.57 -7.37 -1.89
C VAL A 293 2.89 -6.77 -3.13
N LEU A 294 1.70 -7.28 -3.44
CA LEU A 294 0.79 -6.71 -4.44
C LEU A 294 -0.32 -5.95 -3.72
N PRO A 295 -0.26 -4.59 -3.69
CA PRO A 295 -1.04 -3.78 -2.76
C PRO A 295 -2.56 -3.81 -2.96
N ASP A 296 -3.05 -3.93 -4.18
CA ASP A 296 -4.48 -3.84 -4.48
C ASP A 296 -4.90 -4.58 -5.75
N THR A 297 -6.17 -4.38 -6.16
CA THR A 297 -6.78 -4.98 -7.35
C THR A 297 -6.75 -4.04 -8.56
N GLY A 298 -6.74 -4.62 -9.76
CA GLY A 298 -6.80 -3.87 -11.02
C GLY A 298 -8.16 -3.22 -11.31
N GLU A 299 -9.22 -3.65 -10.67
CA GLU A 299 -10.58 -3.10 -10.88
C GLU A 299 -10.64 -1.57 -10.65
N ARG A 300 -9.78 -1.04 -9.81
CA ARG A 300 -9.67 0.41 -9.52
C ARG A 300 -8.99 1.20 -10.64
N TYR A 301 -8.44 0.53 -11.65
CA TYR A 301 -7.55 1.12 -12.66
C TYR A 301 -7.99 0.81 -14.09
N LEU A 302 -9.18 0.23 -14.31
CA LEU A 302 -9.65 -0.19 -15.63
C LEU A 302 -9.76 0.98 -16.63
N SER A 303 -10.02 2.20 -16.16
CA SER A 303 -10.07 3.41 -16.98
C SER A 303 -8.72 4.13 -17.14
N THR A 304 -7.64 3.57 -16.58
CA THR A 304 -6.30 4.15 -16.68
C THR A 304 -5.54 3.61 -17.90
N PRO A 305 -4.43 4.25 -18.31
CA PRO A 305 -3.60 3.76 -19.42
C PRO A 305 -3.05 2.34 -19.24
N MET A 306 -3.13 1.78 -18.04
CA MET A 306 -2.76 0.38 -17.81
C MET A 306 -3.69 -0.60 -18.55
N PHE A 307 -4.98 -0.30 -18.60
CA PHE A 307 -6.00 -1.20 -19.16
C PHE A 307 -6.82 -0.57 -20.30
N ALA A 308 -6.94 0.75 -20.33
CA ALA A 308 -7.63 1.45 -21.43
C ALA A 308 -6.75 1.41 -22.70
N GLU A 309 -7.39 1.10 -23.85
CA GLU A 309 -6.77 1.16 -25.19
C GLU A 309 -6.64 2.60 -25.70
#